data_e479ff415421b57a91bb725fa73626cc
#
_entry.id   e479ff415421b57a91bb725fa73626cc
#
_cell.length_a   1.000
_cell.length_b   1.000
_cell.length_c   1.000
_cell.angle_alpha   90.00
_cell.angle_beta   90.00
_cell.angle_gamma   90.00
#
_symmetry.space_group_name_H-M   'P 1'
#
loop_
_entity.id
_entity.type
_entity.pdbx_description
1 polymer ?
#
loop_
_entity_poly.entity_id
_entity_poly.type
_entity_poly.pdbx_seq_one_letter_code
_entity_poly.pdbx_strand_id
1 'polypeptide(L)'
;MPIWIGEGGSDPVSNSVFYEIAGAYDIGYAVWSWKRADDPKGDGSSAVTYPIPEKWDVMRDYIRNGGPRPSYKESQEILDEMLEKMKPEYYTVDRTYNYYNLRQPGIRIPAVGFNQGSTKSNGWIYGNAFGYRTEERMKMPLRPDAMPPQHVVVPTGEPLRESSPLKDLCLELREGEAAAYTIRDVKETCPVSATVRALGEKASVIVTCTSEEGKREVSEITVTGTETKEYDLASLSEGAEWTISLETKEGTVQLDEVIFAR
;
A
#
# COMPACT_ATOMS: atom_id res chain seq x y z
N MET A 1 -13.16 -21.91 -12.61
CA MET A 1 -13.97 -21.62 -11.38
C MET A 1 -13.55 -20.24 -10.90
N PRO A 2 -14.45 -19.28 -10.76
CA PRO A 2 -14.10 -17.95 -10.25
C PRO A 2 -13.54 -18.07 -8.83
N ILE A 3 -12.47 -17.33 -8.56
CA ILE A 3 -11.84 -17.25 -7.24
C ILE A 3 -12.28 -15.93 -6.60
N TRP A 4 -12.58 -15.99 -5.30
CA TRP A 4 -12.97 -14.85 -4.51
C TRP A 4 -12.23 -14.88 -3.16
N ILE A 5 -11.57 -13.77 -2.81
CA ILE A 5 -10.96 -13.57 -1.51
C ILE A 5 -11.88 -12.68 -0.68
N GLY A 6 -12.62 -13.30 0.23
CA GLY A 6 -13.69 -12.65 1.01
C GLY A 6 -13.18 -11.73 2.12
N GLU A 7 -11.93 -11.85 2.53
CA GLU A 7 -11.29 -11.01 3.53
C GLU A 7 -9.84 -10.76 3.15
N GLY A 8 -9.38 -9.55 3.26
CA GLY A 8 -7.98 -9.20 3.06
C GLY A 8 -7.59 -7.98 3.85
N GLY A 9 -6.41 -8.03 4.40
CA GLY A 9 -5.56 -7.05 5.03
C GLY A 9 -6.16 -5.85 5.75
N SER A 10 -5.54 -5.45 6.84
CA SER A 10 -5.85 -4.20 7.56
C SER A 10 -4.91 -3.06 7.17
N ASP A 11 -3.77 -3.36 6.56
CA ASP A 11 -2.79 -2.36 6.11
C ASP A 11 -3.16 -1.83 4.72
N PRO A 12 -3.46 -0.53 4.58
CA PRO A 12 -3.88 0.05 3.31
C PRO A 12 -2.84 -0.04 2.21
N VAL A 13 -1.54 0.01 2.54
CA VAL A 13 -0.45 -0.13 1.56
C VAL A 13 -0.45 -1.54 0.97
N SER A 14 -0.50 -2.56 1.83
CA SER A 14 -0.60 -3.96 1.40
C SER A 14 -1.85 -4.21 0.56
N ASN A 15 -2.98 -3.65 0.95
CA ASN A 15 -4.23 -3.74 0.20
C ASN A 15 -4.08 -3.18 -1.21
N SER A 16 -3.46 -2.00 -1.36
CA SER A 16 -3.30 -1.36 -2.67
C SER A 16 -2.49 -2.21 -3.65
N VAL A 17 -1.45 -2.89 -3.16
CA VAL A 17 -0.63 -3.81 -3.96
C VAL A 17 -1.39 -5.08 -4.28
N PHE A 18 -2.08 -5.63 -3.27
CA PHE A 18 -2.83 -6.87 -3.42
C PHE A 18 -3.99 -6.74 -4.41
N TYR A 19 -4.69 -5.62 -4.43
CA TYR A 19 -5.76 -5.33 -5.40
C TYR A 19 -5.27 -5.36 -6.84
N GLU A 20 -4.11 -4.79 -7.12
CA GLU A 20 -3.54 -4.81 -8.47
C GLU A 20 -3.19 -6.24 -8.90
N ILE A 21 -2.61 -7.04 -7.99
CA ILE A 21 -2.31 -8.44 -8.27
C ILE A 21 -3.61 -9.23 -8.49
N ALA A 22 -4.60 -9.08 -7.62
CA ALA A 22 -5.88 -9.77 -7.74
C ALA A 22 -6.60 -9.41 -9.04
N GLY A 23 -6.61 -8.11 -9.41
CA GLY A 23 -7.18 -7.63 -10.66
C GLY A 23 -6.52 -8.22 -11.90
N ALA A 24 -5.18 -8.35 -11.91
CA ALA A 24 -4.44 -8.94 -13.03
C ALA A 24 -4.76 -10.43 -13.25
N TYR A 25 -5.22 -11.14 -12.22
CA TYR A 25 -5.62 -12.54 -12.29
C TYR A 25 -7.15 -12.76 -12.31
N ASP A 26 -7.94 -11.71 -12.48
CA ASP A 26 -9.41 -11.75 -12.43
C ASP A 26 -9.95 -12.41 -11.13
N ILE A 27 -9.30 -12.10 -10.01
CA ILE A 27 -9.67 -12.58 -8.66
C ILE A 27 -10.49 -11.51 -7.96
N GLY A 28 -11.70 -11.87 -7.54
CA GLY A 28 -12.52 -11.00 -6.69
C GLY A 28 -11.90 -10.84 -5.30
N TYR A 29 -11.95 -9.63 -4.74
CA TYR A 29 -11.36 -9.32 -3.45
C TYR A 29 -12.23 -8.37 -2.63
N ALA A 30 -12.30 -8.59 -1.31
CA ALA A 30 -12.96 -7.68 -0.38
C ALA A 30 -12.02 -7.25 0.74
N VAL A 31 -12.02 -5.96 1.04
CA VAL A 31 -11.26 -5.39 2.16
C VAL A 31 -11.95 -5.71 3.48
N TRP A 32 -11.22 -6.22 4.42
CA TRP A 32 -11.61 -6.33 5.82
C TRP A 32 -10.89 -5.25 6.67
N SER A 33 -11.58 -4.40 7.39
CA SER A 33 -13.02 -4.26 7.44
C SER A 33 -13.45 -2.96 6.77
N TRP A 34 -14.59 -2.98 6.08
CA TRP A 34 -15.14 -1.77 5.44
C TRP A 34 -15.54 -0.72 6.48
N LYS A 35 -16.18 -1.15 7.57
CA LYS A 35 -16.70 -0.27 8.61
C LYS A 35 -16.38 -0.80 10.01
N ARG A 36 -15.88 0.06 10.90
CA ARG A 36 -15.55 -0.27 12.29
C ARG A 36 -16.05 0.78 13.28
N ALA A 37 -16.21 0.37 14.53
CA ALA A 37 -16.35 1.31 15.63
C ALA A 37 -15.02 2.07 15.83
N ASP A 38 -15.11 3.39 15.99
CA ASP A 38 -13.97 4.25 16.34
C ASP A 38 -13.65 4.08 17.82
N ASP A 39 -13.02 2.96 18.14
CA ASP A 39 -12.62 2.59 19.49
C ASP A 39 -11.13 2.85 19.67
N PRO A 40 -10.73 3.82 20.53
CA PRO A 40 -9.31 4.11 20.82
C PRO A 40 -8.51 2.91 21.37
N LYS A 41 -9.22 1.91 21.92
CA LYS A 41 -8.64 0.66 22.42
C LYS A 41 -8.77 -0.49 21.40
N GLY A 42 -9.34 -0.20 20.24
CA GLY A 42 -9.42 -1.13 19.12
C GLY A 42 -8.13 -1.11 18.30
N ASP A 43 -7.98 -2.10 17.44
CA ASP A 43 -6.89 -2.23 16.49
C ASP A 43 -7.39 -2.11 15.04
N GLY A 44 -6.53 -1.63 14.19
CA GLY A 44 -6.69 -1.60 12.75
C GLY A 44 -7.51 -0.43 12.20
N SER A 45 -7.23 -0.11 10.94
CA SER A 45 -7.91 0.91 10.14
C SER A 45 -9.08 0.32 9.36
N SER A 46 -9.99 1.17 8.91
CA SER A 46 -11.10 0.82 8.03
C SER A 46 -11.47 1.99 7.14
N ALA A 47 -12.16 1.71 6.03
CA ALA A 47 -12.60 2.75 5.11
C ALA A 47 -13.54 3.78 5.77
N VAL A 48 -14.33 3.32 6.75
CA VAL A 48 -15.32 4.12 7.47
C VAL A 48 -15.31 3.73 8.95
N THR A 49 -15.36 4.72 9.84
CA THR A 49 -15.55 4.51 11.27
C THR A 49 -16.84 5.19 11.75
N TYR A 50 -17.36 4.74 12.89
CA TYR A 50 -18.46 5.36 13.60
C TYR A 50 -18.16 5.41 15.11
N PRO A 51 -18.61 6.45 15.85
CA PRO A 51 -18.28 6.61 17.26
C PRO A 51 -18.90 5.50 18.11
N ILE A 52 -18.17 5.07 19.14
CA ILE A 52 -18.71 4.13 20.14
C ILE A 52 -19.67 4.85 21.10
N PRO A 53 -20.59 4.13 21.78
CA PRO A 53 -21.39 4.67 22.86
C PRO A 53 -20.54 5.22 24.01
N GLU A 54 -21.04 6.24 24.70
CA GLU A 54 -20.34 6.85 25.83
C GLU A 54 -19.99 5.82 26.93
N LYS A 55 -20.93 4.91 27.23
CA LYS A 55 -20.75 3.86 28.26
C LYS A 55 -20.26 2.52 27.71
N TRP A 56 -19.63 2.49 26.52
CA TRP A 56 -19.17 1.24 25.91
C TRP A 56 -18.18 0.46 26.78
N ASP A 57 -17.36 1.16 27.58
CA ASP A 57 -16.40 0.53 28.49
C ASP A 57 -17.08 -0.35 29.57
N VAL A 58 -18.28 -0.05 29.96
CA VAL A 58 -19.06 -0.90 30.90
C VAL A 58 -19.32 -2.29 30.30
N MET A 59 -19.74 -2.32 29.04
CA MET A 59 -19.95 -3.57 28.30
C MET A 59 -18.64 -4.32 28.06
N ARG A 60 -17.61 -3.59 27.68
CA ARG A 60 -16.27 -4.15 27.43
C ARG A 60 -15.67 -4.77 28.70
N ASP A 61 -15.75 -4.06 29.82
CA ASP A 61 -15.22 -4.53 31.10
C ASP A 61 -15.91 -5.82 31.54
N TYR A 62 -17.25 -5.87 31.48
CA TYR A 62 -18.00 -7.08 31.79
C TYR A 62 -17.60 -8.27 30.90
N ILE A 63 -17.47 -8.05 29.57
CA ILE A 63 -17.24 -9.14 28.62
C ILE A 63 -15.79 -9.64 28.65
N ARG A 64 -14.81 -8.71 28.74
CA ARG A 64 -13.38 -9.05 28.60
C ARG A 64 -12.67 -9.27 29.93
N ASN A 65 -13.05 -8.54 30.97
CA ASN A 65 -12.31 -8.48 32.23
C ASN A 65 -13.06 -9.12 33.41
N GLY A 66 -14.30 -9.64 33.20
CA GLY A 66 -15.10 -10.18 34.24
C GLY A 66 -15.60 -9.13 35.25
N GLY A 67 -15.72 -7.89 34.83
CA GLY A 67 -16.28 -6.79 35.60
C GLY A 67 -17.76 -7.00 35.99
N PRO A 68 -18.35 -6.07 36.76
CA PRO A 68 -19.74 -6.21 37.20
C PRO A 68 -20.70 -6.25 35.99
N ARG A 69 -21.67 -7.14 36.06
CA ARG A 69 -22.71 -7.27 35.02
C ARG A 69 -23.59 -6.02 35.01
N PRO A 70 -23.67 -5.29 33.89
CA PRO A 70 -24.62 -4.16 33.79
C PRO A 70 -26.08 -4.65 33.90
N SER A 71 -26.96 -3.78 34.33
CA SER A 71 -28.41 -4.07 34.35
C SER A 71 -28.92 -4.23 32.90
N TYR A 72 -30.03 -4.94 32.73
CA TYR A 72 -30.67 -5.08 31.42
C TYR A 72 -30.98 -3.71 30.79
N LYS A 73 -31.54 -2.79 31.59
CA LYS A 73 -31.87 -1.44 31.12
C LYS A 73 -30.62 -0.68 30.63
N GLU A 74 -29.54 -0.70 31.39
CA GLU A 74 -28.30 -0.03 31.02
C GLU A 74 -27.68 -0.66 29.77
N SER A 75 -27.68 -1.99 29.67
CA SER A 75 -27.21 -2.68 28.46
C SER A 75 -28.02 -2.30 27.23
N GLN A 76 -29.35 -2.20 27.39
CA GLN A 76 -30.26 -1.82 26.31
C GLN A 76 -29.99 -0.38 25.84
N GLU A 77 -29.81 0.56 26.76
CA GLU A 77 -29.50 1.96 26.46
C GLU A 77 -28.16 2.09 25.67
N ILE A 78 -27.13 1.33 26.09
CA ILE A 78 -25.84 1.31 25.39
C ILE A 78 -25.97 0.74 23.97
N LEU A 79 -26.73 -0.34 23.81
CA LEU A 79 -26.94 -0.96 22.48
C LEU A 79 -27.80 -0.08 21.56
N ASP A 80 -28.82 0.58 22.09
CA ASP A 80 -29.66 1.51 21.34
C ASP A 80 -28.82 2.71 20.85
N GLU A 81 -27.92 3.26 21.69
CA GLU A 81 -26.98 4.29 21.32
C GLU A 81 -25.99 3.78 20.24
N MET A 82 -25.52 2.52 20.35
CA MET A 82 -24.66 1.93 19.31
C MET A 82 -25.38 1.87 17.97
N LEU A 83 -26.61 1.37 17.93
CA LEU A 83 -27.41 1.29 16.71
C LEU A 83 -27.66 2.67 16.11
N GLU A 84 -27.91 3.68 16.94
CA GLU A 84 -28.05 5.07 16.48
C GLU A 84 -26.75 5.56 15.82
N LYS A 85 -25.59 5.40 16.48
CA LYS A 85 -24.29 5.83 15.99
C LYS A 85 -23.80 5.05 14.76
N MET A 86 -24.38 3.89 14.46
CA MET A 86 -24.12 3.13 13.25
C MET A 86 -24.82 3.67 12.00
N LYS A 87 -25.58 4.75 12.08
CA LYS A 87 -26.20 5.39 10.92
C LYS A 87 -25.19 6.23 10.12
N PRO A 88 -25.39 6.38 8.80
CA PRO A 88 -24.44 7.07 7.93
C PRO A 88 -24.07 8.50 8.32
N GLU A 89 -24.97 9.23 8.94
CA GLU A 89 -24.75 10.60 9.41
C GLU A 89 -23.67 10.75 10.48
N TYR A 90 -23.32 9.68 11.17
CA TYR A 90 -22.26 9.65 12.17
C TYR A 90 -20.92 9.13 11.65
N TYR A 91 -20.85 8.77 10.38
CA TYR A 91 -19.63 8.17 9.82
C TYR A 91 -18.51 9.19 9.66
N THR A 92 -17.31 8.75 10.01
CA THR A 92 -16.06 9.38 9.61
C THR A 92 -15.41 8.54 8.52
N VAL A 93 -15.08 9.15 7.38
CA VAL A 93 -14.42 8.49 6.27
C VAL A 93 -12.91 8.64 6.44
N ASP A 94 -12.19 7.52 6.53
CA ASP A 94 -10.73 7.53 6.45
C ASP A 94 -10.31 7.72 5.00
N ARG A 95 -9.96 8.95 4.65
CA ARG A 95 -9.57 9.31 3.28
C ARG A 95 -8.27 8.62 2.87
N THR A 96 -7.28 8.56 3.76
CA THR A 96 -5.99 7.95 3.48
C THR A 96 -6.15 6.46 3.18
N TYR A 97 -6.90 5.75 4.01
CA TYR A 97 -7.22 4.35 3.79
C TYR A 97 -7.90 4.12 2.43
N ASN A 98 -8.87 4.96 2.09
CA ASN A 98 -9.58 4.87 0.81
C ASN A 98 -8.69 5.22 -0.39
N TYR A 99 -7.79 6.21 -0.29
CA TYR A 99 -6.87 6.53 -1.37
C TYR A 99 -5.97 5.35 -1.73
N TYR A 100 -5.43 4.65 -0.74
CA TYR A 100 -4.65 3.43 -0.98
C TYR A 100 -5.49 2.33 -1.63
N ASN A 101 -6.67 2.03 -1.09
CA ASN A 101 -7.54 0.97 -1.61
C ASN A 101 -7.99 1.24 -3.06
N LEU A 102 -8.21 2.48 -3.42
CA LEU A 102 -8.68 2.90 -4.75
C LEU A 102 -7.53 3.35 -5.66
N ARG A 103 -6.29 3.32 -5.18
CA ARG A 103 -5.12 3.85 -5.89
C ARG A 103 -5.33 5.27 -6.41
N GLN A 104 -5.79 6.16 -5.53
CA GLN A 104 -5.99 7.58 -5.82
C GLN A 104 -4.78 8.43 -5.38
N PRO A 105 -4.57 9.64 -5.94
CA PRO A 105 -3.53 10.56 -5.48
C PRO A 105 -3.55 10.81 -3.97
N GLY A 106 -2.36 10.98 -3.39
CA GLY A 106 -2.14 11.06 -1.94
C GLY A 106 -1.58 9.78 -1.34
N ILE A 107 -0.93 8.93 -2.15
CA ILE A 107 -0.38 7.64 -1.71
C ILE A 107 1.10 7.48 -2.06
N ARG A 108 1.75 6.55 -1.36
CA ARG A 108 3.09 6.06 -1.63
C ARG A 108 3.03 4.56 -1.89
N ILE A 109 3.51 4.13 -3.05
CA ILE A 109 3.53 2.73 -3.42
C ILE A 109 4.97 2.22 -3.25
N PRO A 110 5.23 1.22 -2.37
CA PRO A 110 6.53 0.57 -2.31
C PRO A 110 6.97 0.12 -3.71
N ALA A 111 8.22 0.34 -4.07
CA ALA A 111 8.68 0.05 -5.43
C ALA A 111 8.47 -1.41 -5.85
N VAL A 112 8.49 -2.35 -4.91
CA VAL A 112 8.17 -3.77 -5.16
C VAL A 112 6.67 -4.05 -5.32
N GLY A 113 5.82 -3.03 -5.12
CA GLY A 113 4.36 -3.05 -5.35
C GLY A 113 3.94 -2.66 -6.77
N PHE A 114 4.82 -2.83 -7.76
CA PHE A 114 4.51 -2.58 -9.17
C PHE A 114 3.36 -3.44 -9.69
N ASN A 115 2.76 -3.07 -10.80
CA ASN A 115 1.65 -3.81 -11.41
C ASN A 115 2.09 -5.21 -11.84
N GLN A 116 1.22 -6.19 -11.66
CA GLN A 116 1.48 -7.57 -12.08
C GLN A 116 1.63 -7.65 -13.61
N GLY A 117 2.67 -8.34 -14.08
CA GLY A 117 2.92 -8.54 -15.51
C GLY A 117 3.33 -7.27 -16.27
N SER A 118 3.64 -6.16 -15.57
CA SER A 118 4.09 -4.91 -16.19
C SER A 118 5.60 -4.78 -16.28
N THR A 119 6.33 -5.80 -15.87
CA THR A 119 7.78 -5.78 -15.80
C THR A 119 8.43 -6.12 -17.12
N LYS A 120 9.54 -5.45 -17.41
CA LYS A 120 10.49 -5.82 -18.44
C LYS A 120 11.79 -6.21 -17.74
N SER A 121 12.10 -7.50 -17.70
CA SER A 121 13.30 -8.02 -17.04
C SER A 121 14.30 -8.55 -18.07
N ASN A 122 15.57 -8.66 -17.66
CA ASN A 122 16.62 -9.27 -18.47
C ASN A 122 16.55 -10.81 -18.55
N GLY A 123 15.51 -11.43 -17.99
CA GLY A 123 15.25 -12.86 -18.05
C GLY A 123 15.88 -13.70 -16.94
N TRP A 124 16.70 -13.13 -16.07
CA TRP A 124 17.27 -13.85 -14.93
C TRP A 124 16.23 -14.02 -13.82
N ILE A 125 16.28 -15.17 -13.13
CA ILE A 125 15.47 -15.41 -11.96
C ILE A 125 16.28 -14.98 -10.73
N TYR A 126 15.74 -14.04 -9.96
CA TYR A 126 16.33 -13.56 -8.73
C TYR A 126 15.51 -14.06 -7.53
N GLY A 127 16.18 -14.72 -6.59
CA GLY A 127 15.62 -14.92 -5.27
C GLY A 127 15.73 -13.64 -4.43
N ASN A 128 14.83 -13.46 -3.49
CA ASN A 128 14.95 -12.44 -2.45
C ASN A 128 14.66 -13.02 -1.07
N ALA A 129 14.95 -12.25 -0.02
CA ALA A 129 14.87 -12.72 1.36
C ALA A 129 13.48 -13.23 1.80
N PHE A 130 12.42 -12.83 1.08
CA PHE A 130 11.03 -13.20 1.37
C PHE A 130 10.44 -14.21 0.38
N GLY A 131 11.14 -14.54 -0.72
CA GLY A 131 10.55 -15.31 -1.83
C GLY A 131 9.42 -14.56 -2.54
N TYR A 132 9.37 -13.22 -2.42
CA TYR A 132 8.28 -12.38 -2.92
C TYR A 132 8.40 -12.14 -4.41
N ARG A 133 7.34 -12.43 -5.19
CA ARG A 133 7.20 -12.15 -6.64
C ARG A 133 8.40 -12.59 -7.50
N THR A 134 8.96 -13.74 -7.19
CA THR A 134 10.15 -14.25 -7.91
C THR A 134 9.85 -14.60 -9.38
N GLU A 135 8.58 -14.86 -9.71
CA GLU A 135 8.09 -15.11 -11.06
C GLU A 135 8.21 -13.91 -12.00
N GLU A 136 8.23 -12.69 -11.45
CA GLU A 136 8.43 -11.45 -12.23
C GLU A 136 9.89 -11.26 -12.68
N ARG A 137 10.81 -12.07 -12.17
CA ARG A 137 12.24 -12.07 -12.53
C ARG A 137 12.92 -10.72 -12.32
N MET A 138 12.41 -9.93 -11.39
CA MET A 138 12.99 -8.66 -10.99
C MET A 138 13.88 -8.83 -9.78
N LYS A 139 14.98 -8.08 -9.72
CA LYS A 139 15.86 -8.09 -8.56
C LYS A 139 15.30 -7.20 -7.47
N MET A 140 15.03 -7.77 -6.30
CA MET A 140 14.45 -7.10 -5.13
C MET A 140 15.35 -7.33 -3.91
N PRO A 141 16.45 -6.56 -3.77
CA PRO A 141 17.33 -6.66 -2.61
C PRO A 141 16.69 -6.05 -1.37
N LEU A 142 17.23 -6.38 -0.20
CA LEU A 142 16.90 -5.69 1.04
C LEU A 142 17.32 -4.22 0.95
N ARG A 143 16.50 -3.34 1.49
CA ARG A 143 16.86 -1.94 1.70
C ARG A 143 18.04 -1.86 2.67
N PRO A 144 18.90 -0.82 2.60
CA PRO A 144 20.06 -0.72 3.49
C PRO A 144 19.73 -0.67 4.98
N ASP A 145 18.54 -0.15 5.29
CA ASP A 145 18.02 0.01 6.65
C ASP A 145 17.09 -1.13 7.08
N ALA A 146 16.84 -2.09 6.18
CA ALA A 146 15.96 -3.23 6.44
C ALA A 146 16.63 -4.25 7.36
N MET A 147 15.83 -4.83 8.24
CA MET A 147 16.25 -6.05 8.94
C MET A 147 15.85 -7.26 8.09
N PRO A 148 16.76 -8.23 7.88
CA PRO A 148 16.41 -9.48 7.21
C PRO A 148 15.27 -10.18 7.97
N PRO A 149 14.40 -10.92 7.26
CA PRO A 149 13.35 -11.69 7.90
C PRO A 149 14.00 -12.65 8.91
N GLN A 150 13.70 -12.41 10.17
CA GLN A 150 14.15 -13.29 11.22
C GLN A 150 13.16 -14.45 11.33
N HIS A 151 13.62 -15.66 11.15
CA HIS A 151 12.90 -16.84 11.64
C HIS A 151 13.00 -16.83 13.17
N VAL A 152 12.17 -16.03 13.83
CA VAL A 152 12.30 -15.79 15.26
C VAL A 152 11.44 -16.77 16.01
N VAL A 153 12.12 -17.57 16.82
CA VAL A 153 11.55 -18.06 18.09
C VAL A 153 11.44 -16.84 19.00
N VAL A 154 10.23 -16.33 19.19
CA VAL A 154 9.97 -15.16 20.02
C VAL A 154 10.22 -15.50 21.49
N PRO A 155 11.18 -14.85 22.18
CA PRO A 155 11.12 -14.80 23.63
C PRO A 155 9.88 -14.00 24.02
N THR A 156 9.02 -14.55 24.85
CA THR A 156 7.82 -13.91 25.35
C THR A 156 8.14 -12.52 25.92
N GLY A 157 7.64 -11.45 25.28
CA GLY A 157 7.61 -10.11 25.86
C GLY A 157 8.18 -8.95 25.05
N GLU A 158 8.88 -9.16 23.95
CA GLU A 158 9.38 -8.07 23.10
C GLU A 158 8.47 -7.89 21.87
N PRO A 159 8.08 -6.63 21.53
CA PRO A 159 7.36 -6.38 20.29
C PRO A 159 8.29 -6.66 19.10
N LEU A 160 7.97 -7.69 18.33
CA LEU A 160 8.67 -7.96 17.08
C LEU A 160 8.42 -6.83 16.09
N ARG A 161 9.48 -6.29 15.50
CA ARG A 161 9.35 -5.52 14.28
C ARG A 161 8.81 -6.47 13.19
N GLU A 162 7.60 -6.19 12.71
CA GLU A 162 7.06 -6.91 11.56
C GLU A 162 7.91 -6.59 10.33
N SER A 163 8.68 -7.57 9.88
CA SER A 163 9.32 -7.50 8.58
C SER A 163 8.32 -7.88 7.49
N SER A 164 8.31 -7.14 6.39
CA SER A 164 7.46 -7.46 5.24
C SER A 164 8.17 -7.10 3.93
N PRO A 165 7.87 -7.84 2.82
CA PRO A 165 8.46 -7.52 1.53
C PRO A 165 8.23 -6.06 1.12
N LEU A 166 7.06 -5.49 1.42
CA LEU A 166 6.72 -4.12 1.03
C LEU A 166 7.51 -3.06 1.81
N LYS A 167 7.94 -3.35 3.03
CA LYS A 167 8.71 -2.42 3.88
C LYS A 167 10.21 -2.57 3.70
N ASP A 168 10.67 -3.80 3.48
CA ASP A 168 12.08 -4.17 3.61
C ASP A 168 12.79 -4.43 2.28
N LEU A 169 12.06 -4.60 1.17
CA LEU A 169 12.66 -4.73 -0.15
C LEU A 169 12.64 -3.39 -0.91
N CYS A 170 13.64 -3.18 -1.75
CA CYS A 170 13.63 -2.19 -2.83
C CYS A 170 13.63 -2.90 -4.19
N LEU A 171 13.30 -2.16 -5.26
CA LEU A 171 13.35 -2.67 -6.62
C LEU A 171 14.63 -2.21 -7.30
N GLU A 172 15.47 -3.14 -7.76
CA GLU A 172 16.63 -2.83 -8.59
C GLU A 172 16.27 -2.97 -10.06
N LEU A 173 16.46 -1.90 -10.81
CA LEU A 173 16.30 -1.87 -12.26
C LEU A 173 17.66 -1.64 -12.91
N ARG A 174 18.09 -2.57 -13.77
CA ARG A 174 19.28 -2.47 -14.60
C ARG A 174 18.92 -1.92 -15.96
N GLU A 175 19.92 -1.61 -16.76
CA GLU A 175 19.74 -1.14 -18.13
C GLU A 175 18.77 -2.03 -18.91
N GLY A 176 17.74 -1.41 -19.49
CA GLY A 176 16.67 -2.07 -20.23
C GLY A 176 15.59 -2.73 -19.37
N GLU A 177 15.72 -2.77 -18.05
CA GLU A 177 14.67 -3.27 -17.15
C GLU A 177 13.68 -2.18 -16.78
N ALA A 178 12.40 -2.56 -16.62
CA ALA A 178 11.32 -1.63 -16.31
C ALA A 178 10.27 -2.24 -15.37
N ALA A 179 9.56 -1.35 -14.68
CA ALA A 179 8.36 -1.67 -13.91
C ALA A 179 7.35 -0.53 -14.02
N ALA A 180 6.06 -0.84 -13.87
CA ALA A 180 5.01 0.17 -13.97
C ALA A 180 4.06 0.16 -12.76
N TYR A 181 3.44 1.31 -12.55
CA TYR A 181 2.53 1.60 -11.42
C TYR A 181 1.30 2.32 -11.95
N THR A 182 0.12 1.93 -11.45
CA THR A 182 -1.14 2.58 -11.84
C THR A 182 -1.68 3.45 -10.72
N ILE A 183 -2.20 4.61 -11.10
CA ILE A 183 -2.97 5.52 -10.25
C ILE A 183 -4.30 5.83 -10.93
N ARG A 184 -5.37 6.01 -10.15
CA ARG A 184 -6.73 6.20 -10.67
C ARG A 184 -7.37 7.47 -10.13
N ASP A 185 -8.38 7.94 -10.85
CA ASP A 185 -9.25 9.04 -10.44
C ASP A 185 -8.47 10.32 -10.09
N VAL A 186 -7.56 10.70 -10.97
CA VAL A 186 -6.79 11.95 -10.87
C VAL A 186 -7.73 13.11 -11.19
N LYS A 187 -8.16 13.86 -10.17
CA LYS A 187 -9.12 14.97 -10.29
C LYS A 187 -8.46 16.30 -10.60
N GLU A 188 -7.20 16.42 -10.23
CA GLU A 188 -6.39 17.64 -10.36
C GLU A 188 -4.99 17.23 -10.82
N THR A 189 -4.12 18.22 -10.99
CA THR A 189 -2.70 17.90 -11.27
C THR A 189 -2.11 17.06 -10.13
N CYS A 190 -1.56 15.89 -10.50
CA CYS A 190 -0.93 14.98 -9.56
C CYS A 190 0.58 14.94 -9.82
N PRO A 191 1.41 15.58 -9.00
CA PRO A 191 2.86 15.41 -9.02
C PRO A 191 3.24 13.97 -8.71
N VAL A 192 4.18 13.42 -9.48
CA VAL A 192 4.72 12.08 -9.27
C VAL A 192 6.21 12.18 -9.02
N SER A 193 6.67 11.59 -7.93
CA SER A 193 8.08 11.46 -7.59
C SER A 193 8.44 10.03 -7.23
N ALA A 194 9.73 9.73 -7.13
CA ALA A 194 10.20 8.45 -6.61
C ALA A 194 11.41 8.65 -5.71
N THR A 195 11.49 7.82 -4.69
CA THR A 195 12.66 7.72 -3.84
C THR A 195 13.60 6.68 -4.43
N VAL A 196 14.75 7.13 -4.92
CA VAL A 196 15.66 6.33 -5.74
C VAL A 196 17.12 6.72 -5.52
N ARG A 197 18.04 5.77 -5.77
CA ARG A 197 19.49 5.99 -5.81
C ARG A 197 20.11 5.27 -7.01
N ALA A 198 21.24 5.76 -7.50
CA ALA A 198 22.07 5.03 -8.45
C ALA A 198 22.98 4.03 -7.73
N LEU A 199 23.30 2.89 -8.36
CA LEU A 199 24.34 1.96 -7.89
C LEU A 199 25.74 2.27 -8.45
N GLY A 200 25.92 3.47 -8.98
CA GLY A 200 27.16 4.02 -9.49
C GLY A 200 27.15 5.55 -9.36
N GLU A 201 28.00 6.24 -10.09
CA GLU A 201 28.06 7.71 -10.06
C GLU A 201 26.75 8.33 -10.55
N LYS A 202 26.17 7.75 -11.60
CA LYS A 202 24.91 8.16 -12.20
C LYS A 202 24.17 7.01 -12.86
N ALA A 203 22.87 7.17 -13.06
CA ALA A 203 22.03 6.34 -13.90
C ALA A 203 20.98 7.24 -14.59
N SER A 204 20.43 6.77 -15.71
CA SER A 204 19.38 7.47 -16.46
C SER A 204 18.12 6.60 -16.49
N VAL A 205 16.97 7.20 -16.21
CA VAL A 205 15.68 6.52 -16.18
C VAL A 205 14.70 7.24 -17.10
N ILE A 206 14.11 6.48 -18.01
CA ILE A 206 12.99 6.94 -18.86
C ILE A 206 11.72 6.77 -18.05
N VAL A 207 10.96 7.84 -17.94
CA VAL A 207 9.63 7.87 -17.33
C VAL A 207 8.60 7.98 -18.43
N THR A 208 7.71 7.00 -18.55
CA THR A 208 6.60 7.03 -19.50
C THR A 208 5.29 7.04 -18.74
N CYS A 209 4.50 8.10 -18.91
CA CYS A 209 3.15 8.20 -18.36
C CYS A 209 2.14 7.97 -19.49
N THR A 210 1.22 7.01 -19.30
CA THR A 210 0.20 6.68 -20.30
C THR A 210 -1.18 6.73 -19.63
N SER A 211 -2.10 7.54 -20.17
CA SER A 211 -3.49 7.56 -19.72
C SER A 211 -4.31 6.43 -20.34
N GLU A 212 -5.46 6.11 -19.74
CA GLU A 212 -6.44 5.18 -20.32
C GLU A 212 -6.87 5.57 -21.73
N GLU A 213 -6.94 6.87 -22.01
CA GLU A 213 -7.29 7.41 -23.36
C GLU A 213 -6.14 7.31 -24.37
N GLY A 214 -4.98 6.79 -23.96
CA GLY A 214 -3.80 6.65 -24.82
C GLY A 214 -2.93 7.90 -24.92
N LYS A 215 -3.18 8.95 -24.14
CA LYS A 215 -2.24 10.09 -24.02
C LYS A 215 -0.92 9.57 -23.45
N ARG A 216 0.18 9.91 -24.09
CA ARG A 216 1.51 9.45 -23.68
C ARG A 216 2.47 10.63 -23.50
N GLU A 217 3.11 10.68 -22.35
CA GLU A 217 4.14 11.65 -22.01
C GLU A 217 5.42 10.89 -21.66
N VAL A 218 6.56 11.35 -22.16
CA VAL A 218 7.86 10.71 -21.93
C VAL A 218 8.84 11.75 -21.46
N SER A 219 9.53 11.47 -20.37
CA SER A 219 10.62 12.28 -19.83
C SER A 219 11.81 11.38 -19.50
N GLU A 220 12.95 11.99 -19.27
CA GLU A 220 14.16 11.29 -18.81
C GLU A 220 14.70 12.02 -17.58
N ILE A 221 15.02 11.28 -16.55
CA ILE A 221 15.66 11.81 -15.34
C ILE A 221 17.06 11.23 -15.19
N THR A 222 17.95 12.00 -14.61
CA THR A 222 19.29 11.55 -14.23
C THR A 222 19.35 11.40 -12.71
N VAL A 223 19.59 10.17 -12.26
CA VAL A 223 19.78 9.83 -10.84
C VAL A 223 21.27 9.86 -10.55
N THR A 224 21.69 10.64 -9.56
CA THR A 224 23.10 10.82 -9.21
C THR A 224 23.40 10.43 -7.77
N GLY A 225 24.51 9.72 -7.58
CA GLY A 225 25.00 9.30 -6.27
C GLY A 225 24.30 8.07 -5.70
N THR A 226 24.95 7.51 -4.68
CA THR A 226 24.52 6.25 -4.03
C THR A 226 23.61 6.46 -2.83
N GLU A 227 23.32 7.70 -2.47
CA GLU A 227 22.36 8.04 -1.43
C GLU A 227 20.96 8.06 -2.01
N THR A 228 19.99 7.51 -1.27
CA THR A 228 18.57 7.56 -1.62
C THR A 228 18.05 8.99 -1.52
N LYS A 229 17.45 9.50 -2.60
CA LYS A 229 16.84 10.84 -2.69
C LYS A 229 15.53 10.76 -3.45
N GLU A 230 14.68 11.75 -3.22
CA GLU A 230 13.45 11.94 -3.99
C GLU A 230 13.75 12.71 -5.28
N TYR A 231 13.23 12.20 -6.39
CA TYR A 231 13.32 12.79 -7.71
C TYR A 231 11.93 12.99 -8.29
N ASP A 232 11.67 14.17 -8.82
CA ASP A 232 10.46 14.44 -9.58
C ASP A 232 10.49 13.64 -10.89
N LEU A 233 9.40 12.93 -11.16
CA LEU A 233 9.26 12.08 -12.35
C LEU A 233 8.37 12.73 -13.42
N ALA A 234 7.18 13.17 -13.01
CA ALA A 234 6.14 13.67 -13.90
C ALA A 234 5.11 14.51 -13.14
N SER A 235 4.21 15.12 -13.90
CA SER A 235 3.02 15.78 -13.39
C SER A 235 1.83 15.35 -14.23
N LEU A 236 0.97 14.50 -13.66
CA LEU A 236 -0.20 13.95 -14.37
C LEU A 236 -1.32 14.98 -14.40
N SER A 237 -1.99 15.10 -15.54
CA SER A 237 -3.23 15.87 -15.65
C SER A 237 -4.44 15.06 -15.19
N GLU A 238 -5.60 15.71 -15.09
CA GLU A 238 -6.88 15.02 -14.82
C GLU A 238 -7.06 13.80 -15.75
N GLY A 239 -7.58 12.70 -15.19
CA GLY A 239 -7.80 11.46 -15.93
C GLY A 239 -8.29 10.33 -15.03
N ALA A 240 -9.00 9.37 -15.63
CA ALA A 240 -9.57 8.24 -14.91
C ALA A 240 -8.48 7.26 -14.44
N GLU A 241 -7.50 6.97 -15.29
CA GLU A 241 -6.38 6.09 -14.97
C GLU A 241 -5.10 6.55 -15.68
N TRP A 242 -3.99 6.47 -14.96
CA TRP A 242 -2.66 6.69 -15.48
C TRP A 242 -1.74 5.53 -15.08
N THR A 243 -0.95 5.05 -16.03
CA THR A 243 0.15 4.11 -15.79
C THR A 243 1.48 4.82 -15.97
N ILE A 244 2.34 4.73 -14.96
CA ILE A 244 3.68 5.30 -14.93
C ILE A 244 4.69 4.16 -15.02
N SER A 245 5.44 4.09 -16.12
CA SER A 245 6.51 3.11 -16.33
C SER A 245 7.87 3.78 -16.13
N LEU A 246 8.73 3.13 -15.38
CA LEU A 246 10.12 3.51 -15.13
C LEU A 246 11.02 2.48 -15.79
N GLU A 247 11.79 2.89 -16.81
CA GLU A 247 12.76 2.04 -17.51
C GLU A 247 14.16 2.61 -17.33
N THR A 248 15.09 1.83 -16.82
CA THR A 248 16.49 2.24 -16.74
C THR A 248 17.11 2.21 -18.13
N LYS A 249 17.54 3.37 -18.61
CA LYS A 249 18.19 3.55 -19.92
C LYS A 249 19.70 3.30 -19.86
N GLU A 250 20.33 3.74 -18.76
CA GLU A 250 21.78 3.62 -18.55
C GLU A 250 22.06 3.40 -17.05
N GLY A 251 22.97 2.51 -16.73
CA GLY A 251 23.38 2.22 -15.35
C GLY A 251 22.41 1.29 -14.61
N THR A 252 22.33 1.48 -13.31
CA THR A 252 21.45 0.69 -12.43
C THR A 252 20.90 1.59 -11.34
N VAL A 253 19.60 1.49 -11.07
CA VAL A 253 18.96 2.20 -9.98
C VAL A 253 18.34 1.24 -8.97
N GLN A 254 18.21 1.69 -7.72
CA GLN A 254 17.37 1.06 -6.71
C GLN A 254 16.30 2.06 -6.28
N LEU A 255 15.03 1.62 -6.42
CA LEU A 255 13.84 2.38 -6.04
C LEU A 255 13.31 1.84 -4.72
N ASP A 256 12.93 2.75 -3.82
CA ASP A 256 12.29 2.41 -2.55
C ASP A 256 10.76 2.55 -2.65
N GLU A 257 10.28 3.63 -3.25
CA GLU A 257 8.85 3.92 -3.42
C GLU A 257 8.59 4.88 -4.58
N VAL A 258 7.36 4.82 -5.10
CA VAL A 258 6.80 5.81 -6.04
C VAL A 258 5.69 6.57 -5.32
N ILE A 259 5.71 7.89 -5.42
CA ILE A 259 4.87 8.82 -4.67
C ILE A 259 3.94 9.53 -5.64
N PHE A 260 2.65 9.47 -5.37
CA PHE A 260 1.61 10.19 -6.08
C PHE A 260 1.06 11.25 -5.13
N ALA A 261 1.53 12.48 -5.29
CA ALA A 261 1.12 13.59 -4.43
C ALA A 261 -0.30 14.07 -4.76
N ARG A 262 -0.86 14.89 -3.86
CA ARG A 262 -2.17 15.49 -4.01
C ARG A 262 -2.06 17.00 -3.94
#